data_45288ed0779c4e0556f3f5f18543b70b
#
_entry.id   45288ed0779c4e0556f3f5f18543b70b
#
_cell.length_a   1.000
_cell.length_b   1.000
_cell.length_c   1.000
_cell.angle_alpha   90.00
_cell.angle_beta   90.00
_cell.angle_gamma   90.00
#
_symmetry.space_group_name_H-M   'P 1'
#
loop_
_entity.id
_entity.type
_entity.pdbx_description
1 polymer ?
#
loop_
_entity_poly.entity_id
_entity_poly.type
_entity_poly.pdbx_seq_one_letter_code
_entity_poly.pdbx_strand_id
1 'polypeptide(L)'
;MKGIKKRILSAALALAMLAPAPVQAVDYKGSDSYQTGKYYRALQEVTLTGDPRTDIVNIALSQVGYQESAYMAELSGEIVGNANFTEYGGWYDMQDQWCAMFVSWCAALAGISDQVVPKHSYTPNGLYWMKDKWGRAYSRAKVEAGAYTPQPGDIIYFKSPTTKATTNHVGIVTGYRDGIVYTVEGNTSSPAIFSGGGTVARKSYPITNSYIVYICCPDYERTGQKVKSGVATRTLAQKEAAVEQAVSLLESGDVRGYDRITCHTEGVVALGSGQWHGEQARSLVTQIRNADPSAFAALDTAGLSGLLAADWTGISLNQAQTDCLRGILGSEAGVRVQQEYLRQQMAEGQALAETLGVMEPEAKLACGALYCLGGTVAVRRALGNRGAELSSKVICGTMDTMGYAGSVILDALS
;
A
#
# COMPACT_ATOMS: atom_id res chain seq x y z
N MET A 1 -53.19 7.02 -39.81
CA MET A 1 -52.56 7.32 -38.52
C MET A 1 -52.40 6.02 -37.71
N LYS A 2 -51.50 5.12 -38.12
CA LYS A 2 -51.10 3.93 -37.38
C LYS A 2 -49.61 3.68 -37.72
N GLY A 3 -48.68 4.15 -36.90
CA GLY A 3 -47.26 3.88 -37.20
C GLY A 3 -46.20 4.54 -36.26
N ILE A 4 -46.60 5.20 -35.17
CA ILE A 4 -45.62 5.96 -34.33
C ILE A 4 -45.49 5.42 -32.87
N LYS A 5 -46.25 4.39 -32.50
CA LYS A 5 -46.21 3.88 -31.09
C LYS A 5 -45.31 2.68 -30.82
N LYS A 6 -44.48 2.22 -31.76
CA LYS A 6 -43.61 1.04 -31.57
C LYS A 6 -42.09 1.31 -31.49
N ARG A 7 -41.65 2.58 -31.47
CA ARG A 7 -40.19 2.92 -31.42
C ARG A 7 -39.70 3.55 -30.11
N ILE A 8 -40.56 3.75 -29.12
CA ILE A 8 -40.17 4.37 -27.85
C ILE A 8 -39.90 3.31 -26.73
N LEU A 9 -40.28 2.05 -26.94
CA LEU A 9 -40.12 1.02 -25.90
C LEU A 9 -38.77 0.27 -25.97
N SER A 10 -37.95 0.51 -27.00
CA SER A 10 -36.63 -0.19 -27.13
C SER A 10 -35.43 0.66 -26.66
N ALA A 11 -35.64 1.94 -26.37
CA ALA A 11 -34.57 2.82 -25.89
C ALA A 11 -34.44 2.87 -24.34
N ALA A 12 -35.47 2.42 -23.62
CA ALA A 12 -35.46 2.44 -22.15
C ALA A 12 -34.82 1.18 -21.52
N LEU A 13 -34.60 0.11 -22.31
CA LEU A 13 -34.01 -1.14 -21.79
C LEU A 13 -32.48 -1.23 -21.97
N ALA A 14 -31.88 -0.28 -22.72
CA ALA A 14 -30.42 -0.28 -22.95
C ALA A 14 -29.63 0.61 -21.95
N LEU A 15 -30.32 1.38 -21.10
CA LEU A 15 -29.66 2.25 -20.12
C LEU A 15 -29.57 1.67 -18.70
N ALA A 16 -30.09 0.45 -18.50
CA ALA A 16 -30.10 -0.22 -17.18
C ALA A 16 -28.89 -1.13 -16.94
N MET A 17 -27.89 -1.19 -17.85
CA MET A 17 -26.74 -2.09 -17.73
C MET A 17 -25.39 -1.39 -17.50
N LEU A 18 -25.39 -0.17 -17.01
CA LEU A 18 -24.16 0.55 -16.63
C LEU A 18 -24.24 1.10 -15.20
N ALA A 19 -24.88 0.37 -14.28
CA ALA A 19 -24.60 0.60 -12.88
C ALA A 19 -23.19 0.07 -12.62
N PRO A 20 -22.26 0.88 -12.07
CA PRO A 20 -21.00 0.34 -11.60
C PRO A 20 -21.31 -0.80 -10.63
N ALA A 21 -20.58 -1.92 -10.73
CA ALA A 21 -20.70 -3.01 -9.78
C ALA A 21 -20.57 -2.41 -8.37
N PRO A 22 -21.42 -2.80 -7.41
CA PRO A 22 -21.35 -2.25 -6.07
C PRO A 22 -19.92 -2.47 -5.54
N VAL A 23 -19.31 -1.42 -5.05
CA VAL A 23 -18.06 -1.44 -4.33
C VAL A 23 -18.29 -2.34 -3.11
N GLN A 24 -17.59 -3.46 -3.04
CA GLN A 24 -17.78 -4.44 -1.99
C GLN A 24 -16.60 -4.36 -1.02
N ALA A 25 -16.89 -4.14 0.27
CA ALA A 25 -15.92 -4.31 1.32
C ALA A 25 -15.52 -5.79 1.47
N VAL A 26 -14.37 -6.06 2.08
CA VAL A 26 -13.95 -7.43 2.39
C VAL A 26 -14.91 -8.01 3.44
N ASP A 27 -15.61 -9.08 3.09
CA ASP A 27 -16.51 -9.80 4.02
C ASP A 27 -15.68 -10.84 4.80
N TYR A 28 -15.12 -10.39 5.92
CA TYR A 28 -14.37 -11.25 6.84
C TYR A 28 -14.58 -10.83 8.27
N LYS A 29 -15.01 -11.75 9.10
CA LYS A 29 -15.25 -11.46 10.50
C LYS A 29 -13.97 -11.60 11.35
N GLY A 30 -13.23 -12.69 11.17
CA GLY A 30 -12.03 -13.00 11.96
C GLY A 30 -12.30 -13.40 13.41
N SER A 31 -11.23 -13.62 14.18
CA SER A 31 -11.29 -13.90 15.62
C SER A 31 -11.70 -12.66 16.42
N ASP A 32 -12.20 -12.85 17.63
CA ASP A 32 -12.67 -11.75 18.49
C ASP A 32 -11.54 -10.74 18.81
N SER A 33 -10.31 -11.22 19.08
CA SER A 33 -9.17 -10.35 19.33
C SER A 33 -8.73 -9.60 18.06
N TYR A 34 -8.77 -10.24 16.90
CA TYR A 34 -8.45 -9.59 15.63
C TYR A 34 -9.43 -8.45 15.30
N GLN A 35 -10.73 -8.65 15.55
CA GLN A 35 -11.76 -7.65 15.30
C GLN A 35 -11.56 -6.34 16.09
N THR A 36 -10.88 -6.38 17.24
CA THR A 36 -10.59 -5.19 18.04
C THR A 36 -9.36 -4.44 17.55
N GLY A 37 -8.49 -5.09 16.76
CA GLY A 37 -7.19 -4.58 16.32
C GLY A 37 -7.23 -3.60 15.15
N LYS A 38 -6.13 -2.87 14.97
CA LYS A 38 -5.97 -1.92 13.86
C LYS A 38 -5.91 -2.62 12.49
N TYR A 39 -5.42 -3.85 12.43
CA TYR A 39 -5.30 -4.59 11.17
C TYR A 39 -6.65 -5.09 10.66
N TYR A 40 -7.59 -5.39 11.56
CA TYR A 40 -8.98 -5.62 11.17
C TYR A 40 -9.62 -4.36 10.61
N ARG A 41 -9.48 -3.21 11.27
CA ARG A 41 -9.98 -1.93 10.76
C ARG A 41 -9.38 -1.61 9.39
N ALA A 42 -8.07 -1.80 9.24
CA ALA A 42 -7.39 -1.62 7.96
C ALA A 42 -7.90 -2.56 6.86
N LEU A 43 -8.27 -3.80 7.20
CA LEU A 43 -8.89 -4.74 6.27
C LEU A 43 -10.30 -4.29 5.86
N GLN A 44 -11.10 -3.77 6.80
CA GLN A 44 -12.46 -3.28 6.51
C GLN A 44 -12.48 -2.02 5.63
N GLU A 45 -11.38 -1.27 5.59
CA GLU A 45 -11.19 -0.13 4.67
C GLU A 45 -10.83 -0.57 3.25
N VAL A 46 -10.48 -1.84 3.03
CA VAL A 46 -10.16 -2.36 1.69
C VAL A 46 -11.44 -2.45 0.87
N THR A 47 -11.45 -1.76 -0.23
CA THR A 47 -12.47 -1.85 -1.26
C THR A 47 -12.06 -2.87 -2.31
N LEU A 48 -12.84 -3.93 -2.50
CA LEU A 48 -12.62 -4.88 -3.57
C LEU A 48 -12.97 -4.24 -4.92
N THR A 49 -12.03 -4.29 -5.84
CA THR A 49 -12.16 -3.70 -7.18
C THR A 49 -12.87 -4.63 -8.16
N GLY A 50 -12.96 -5.93 -7.79
CA GLY A 50 -13.39 -7.02 -8.67
C GLY A 50 -12.30 -7.48 -9.64
N ASP A 51 -11.10 -6.91 -9.56
CA ASP A 51 -9.88 -7.45 -10.17
C ASP A 51 -9.09 -8.21 -9.10
N PRO A 52 -9.07 -9.56 -9.15
CA PRO A 52 -8.45 -10.37 -8.11
C PRO A 52 -6.94 -10.13 -7.96
N ARG A 53 -6.27 -9.66 -9.01
CA ARG A 53 -4.85 -9.31 -8.99
C ARG A 53 -4.60 -8.06 -8.13
N THR A 54 -5.44 -7.05 -8.27
CA THR A 54 -5.40 -5.85 -7.45
C THR A 54 -5.88 -6.14 -6.03
N ASP A 55 -6.94 -6.93 -5.90
CA ASP A 55 -7.59 -7.19 -4.62
C ASP A 55 -6.69 -7.98 -3.66
N ILE A 56 -5.96 -9.00 -4.13
CA ILE A 56 -5.01 -9.76 -3.29
C ILE A 56 -3.87 -8.85 -2.78
N VAL A 57 -3.41 -7.91 -3.60
CA VAL A 57 -2.37 -6.94 -3.22
C VAL A 57 -2.91 -5.97 -2.17
N ASN A 58 -4.09 -5.40 -2.37
CA ASN A 58 -4.68 -4.44 -1.42
C ASN A 58 -4.95 -5.09 -0.05
N ILE A 59 -5.45 -6.33 -0.04
CA ILE A 59 -5.65 -7.11 1.18
C ILE A 59 -4.32 -7.34 1.88
N ALA A 60 -3.29 -7.79 1.18
CA ALA A 60 -1.97 -8.02 1.75
C ALA A 60 -1.36 -6.73 2.34
N LEU A 61 -1.50 -5.62 1.63
CA LEU A 61 -1.01 -4.30 2.06
C LEU A 61 -1.70 -3.79 3.33
N SER A 62 -2.98 -4.10 3.52
CA SER A 62 -3.74 -3.73 4.72
C SER A 62 -3.18 -4.36 6.00
N GLN A 63 -2.40 -5.42 5.86
CA GLN A 63 -1.86 -6.21 6.97
C GLN A 63 -0.40 -5.87 7.31
N VAL A 64 0.23 -4.95 6.60
CA VAL A 64 1.65 -4.58 6.85
C VAL A 64 1.83 -4.08 8.28
N GLY A 65 2.79 -4.69 8.98
CA GLY A 65 3.07 -4.44 10.40
C GLY A 65 2.37 -5.39 11.37
N TYR A 66 1.44 -6.25 10.90
CA TYR A 66 0.86 -7.33 11.72
C TYR A 66 1.97 -8.23 12.28
N GLN A 67 1.89 -8.60 13.55
CA GLN A 67 2.88 -9.43 14.23
C GLN A 67 2.24 -10.68 14.80
N GLU A 68 3.00 -11.79 14.80
CA GLU A 68 2.58 -13.00 15.48
C GLU A 68 2.58 -12.81 16.99
N SER A 69 1.70 -13.53 17.67
CA SER A 69 1.56 -13.54 19.12
C SER A 69 2.22 -14.75 19.77
N ALA A 70 2.51 -14.63 21.06
CA ALA A 70 2.85 -15.75 21.94
C ALA A 70 1.58 -16.48 22.47
N TYR A 71 0.37 -15.97 22.23
CA TYR A 71 -0.85 -16.45 22.83
C TYR A 71 -1.95 -16.67 21.79
N MET A 72 -2.57 -17.87 21.82
CA MET A 72 -3.65 -18.23 20.90
C MET A 72 -4.90 -17.33 21.04
N ALA A 73 -5.14 -16.76 22.22
CA ALA A 73 -6.27 -15.87 22.47
C ALA A 73 -6.05 -14.43 21.97
N GLU A 74 -4.84 -14.11 21.52
CA GLU A 74 -4.45 -12.76 21.14
C GLU A 74 -3.93 -12.73 19.69
N LEU A 75 -4.82 -12.50 18.75
CA LEU A 75 -4.54 -12.50 17.33
C LEU A 75 -4.72 -11.13 16.68
N SER A 76 -4.76 -10.03 17.48
CA SER A 76 -4.91 -8.67 16.96
C SER A 76 -3.74 -8.24 16.05
N GLY A 77 -2.59 -8.89 16.20
CA GLY A 77 -1.37 -8.54 15.50
C GLY A 77 -0.61 -7.35 16.11
N GLU A 78 -1.08 -6.87 17.27
CA GLU A 78 -0.52 -5.69 17.96
C GLU A 78 0.35 -6.08 19.17
N ILE A 79 0.19 -7.31 19.67
CA ILE A 79 0.98 -7.85 20.78
C ILE A 79 2.04 -8.79 20.21
N VAL A 80 3.31 -8.41 20.42
CA VAL A 80 4.46 -9.12 19.87
C VAL A 80 4.70 -10.45 20.59
N GLY A 81 4.93 -11.50 19.82
CA GLY A 81 5.33 -12.81 20.30
C GLY A 81 6.21 -13.54 19.29
N ASN A 82 6.50 -14.82 19.55
CA ASN A 82 7.30 -15.67 18.67
C ASN A 82 6.82 -17.13 18.68
N ALA A 83 5.51 -17.32 18.81
CA ALA A 83 4.92 -18.66 18.88
C ALA A 83 4.03 -18.99 17.67
N ASN A 84 4.12 -18.23 16.59
CA ASN A 84 3.36 -18.41 15.36
C ASN A 84 1.83 -18.37 15.53
N PHE A 85 1.32 -17.77 16.61
CA PHE A 85 -0.11 -17.52 16.72
C PHE A 85 -0.49 -16.28 15.90
N THR A 86 -1.28 -16.48 14.86
CA THR A 86 -1.73 -15.43 13.94
C THR A 86 -3.18 -15.64 13.53
N GLU A 87 -3.84 -14.56 13.11
CA GLU A 87 -5.15 -14.65 12.48
C GLU A 87 -5.14 -15.56 11.25
N TYR A 88 -4.05 -15.52 10.46
CA TYR A 88 -3.88 -16.35 9.26
C TYR A 88 -3.75 -17.84 9.59
N GLY A 89 -3.05 -18.16 10.67
CA GLY A 89 -2.94 -19.51 11.23
C GLY A 89 -4.27 -20.00 11.81
N GLY A 90 -4.98 -19.14 12.56
CA GLY A 90 -6.32 -19.44 13.08
C GLY A 90 -7.32 -19.72 11.97
N TRP A 91 -7.32 -18.91 10.90
CA TRP A 91 -8.15 -19.15 9.71
C TRP A 91 -7.79 -20.45 8.98
N TYR A 92 -6.50 -20.82 8.98
CA TYR A 92 -6.02 -22.04 8.34
C TYR A 92 -6.24 -23.30 9.21
N ASP A 93 -6.52 -23.12 10.49
CA ASP A 93 -6.56 -24.16 11.53
C ASP A 93 -5.16 -24.81 11.76
N MET A 94 -4.12 -23.97 11.84
CA MET A 94 -2.74 -24.43 12.01
C MET A 94 -1.87 -23.39 12.74
N GLN A 95 -1.05 -23.85 13.68
CA GLN A 95 0.00 -23.05 14.32
C GLN A 95 1.37 -23.53 13.85
N ASP A 96 1.94 -22.86 12.88
CA ASP A 96 3.26 -23.14 12.30
C ASP A 96 3.76 -21.91 11.54
N GLN A 97 4.88 -22.03 10.83
CA GLN A 97 5.40 -21.00 9.93
C GLN A 97 4.30 -20.56 8.94
N TRP A 98 3.95 -19.30 8.97
CA TRP A 98 2.68 -18.82 8.41
C TRP A 98 2.79 -17.98 7.11
N CYS A 99 3.97 -17.92 6.48
CA CYS A 99 4.12 -17.18 5.22
C CYS A 99 3.16 -17.67 4.12
N ALA A 100 2.99 -18.99 3.98
CA ALA A 100 2.08 -19.58 2.99
C ALA A 100 0.60 -19.48 3.41
N MET A 101 0.32 -19.54 4.70
CA MET A 101 -1.04 -19.31 5.24
C MET A 101 -1.50 -17.87 4.99
N PHE A 102 -0.61 -16.90 5.14
CA PHE A 102 -0.87 -15.49 4.83
C PHE A 102 -1.24 -15.29 3.35
N VAL A 103 -0.46 -15.86 2.42
CA VAL A 103 -0.77 -15.80 0.98
C VAL A 103 -2.11 -16.46 0.68
N SER A 104 -2.38 -17.63 1.28
CA SER A 104 -3.65 -18.36 1.11
C SER A 104 -4.84 -17.57 1.65
N TRP A 105 -4.67 -16.90 2.80
CA TRP A 105 -5.69 -16.05 3.40
C TRP A 105 -5.99 -14.83 2.53
N CYS A 106 -4.96 -14.13 2.03
CA CYS A 106 -5.14 -13.00 1.12
C CYS A 106 -5.88 -13.41 -0.16
N ALA A 107 -5.52 -14.57 -0.75
CA ALA A 107 -6.18 -15.09 -1.92
C ALA A 107 -7.66 -15.41 -1.66
N ALA A 108 -7.97 -16.07 -0.54
CA ALA A 108 -9.34 -16.41 -0.17
C ALA A 108 -10.21 -15.16 0.01
N LEU A 109 -9.71 -14.11 0.68
CA LEU A 109 -10.44 -12.87 0.88
C LEU A 109 -10.62 -12.05 -0.40
N ALA A 110 -9.69 -12.18 -1.36
CA ALA A 110 -9.84 -11.63 -2.71
C ALA A 110 -10.80 -12.45 -3.58
N GLY A 111 -11.45 -13.50 -3.03
CA GLY A 111 -12.33 -14.38 -3.79
C GLY A 111 -11.62 -15.27 -4.81
N ILE A 112 -10.31 -15.47 -4.65
CA ILE A 112 -9.48 -16.25 -5.57
C ILE A 112 -9.61 -17.74 -5.23
N SER A 113 -9.97 -18.54 -6.23
CA SER A 113 -10.12 -19.99 -6.10
C SER A 113 -8.77 -20.68 -5.82
N ASP A 114 -8.81 -21.78 -5.05
CA ASP A 114 -7.66 -22.67 -4.80
C ASP A 114 -7.06 -23.28 -6.08
N GLN A 115 -7.78 -23.20 -7.21
CA GLN A 115 -7.29 -23.62 -8.53
C GLN A 115 -6.50 -22.52 -9.25
N VAL A 116 -6.43 -21.32 -8.68
CA VAL A 116 -5.69 -20.16 -9.21
C VAL A 116 -4.50 -19.83 -8.32
N VAL A 117 -4.73 -19.68 -7.02
CA VAL A 117 -3.69 -19.64 -5.99
C VAL A 117 -3.97 -20.77 -5.01
N PRO A 118 -3.11 -21.80 -4.95
CA PRO A 118 -3.41 -22.98 -4.15
C PRO A 118 -3.44 -22.64 -2.66
N LYS A 119 -4.47 -23.08 -1.94
CA LYS A 119 -4.48 -23.03 -0.47
C LYS A 119 -3.39 -23.96 0.07
N HIS A 120 -2.38 -23.41 0.72
CA HIS A 120 -1.25 -24.19 1.24
C HIS A 120 -0.64 -23.55 2.49
N SER A 121 -0.09 -24.40 3.38
CA SER A 121 0.72 -24.00 4.53
C SER A 121 2.20 -24.32 4.33
N TYR A 122 2.51 -25.20 3.38
CA TYR A 122 3.87 -25.66 3.07
C TYR A 122 4.30 -25.15 1.70
N THR A 123 5.30 -24.29 1.64
CA THR A 123 5.70 -23.59 0.42
C THR A 123 6.07 -24.49 -0.75
N PRO A 124 6.76 -25.67 -0.57
CA PRO A 124 6.99 -26.59 -1.67
C PRO A 124 5.72 -27.10 -2.34
N ASN A 125 4.63 -27.29 -1.60
CA ASN A 125 3.35 -27.73 -2.16
C ASN A 125 2.73 -26.65 -3.05
N GLY A 126 2.73 -25.40 -2.59
CA GLY A 126 2.24 -24.28 -3.40
C GLY A 126 3.03 -24.12 -4.70
N LEU A 127 4.36 -24.15 -4.61
CA LEU A 127 5.23 -24.11 -5.79
C LEU A 127 4.98 -25.29 -6.75
N TYR A 128 4.80 -26.50 -6.22
CA TYR A 128 4.48 -27.68 -7.03
C TYR A 128 3.21 -27.49 -7.87
N TRP A 129 2.13 -26.99 -7.24
CA TRP A 129 0.90 -26.71 -7.98
C TRP A 129 1.11 -25.64 -9.05
N MET A 130 1.69 -24.51 -8.71
CA MET A 130 1.90 -23.41 -9.65
C MET A 130 2.85 -23.79 -10.79
N LYS A 131 3.94 -24.47 -10.48
CA LYS A 131 5.02 -24.80 -11.42
C LYS A 131 4.72 -26.09 -12.20
N ASP A 132 4.54 -27.20 -11.49
CA ASP A 132 4.58 -28.53 -12.10
C ASP A 132 3.20 -28.99 -12.60
N LYS A 133 2.11 -28.51 -11.98
CA LYS A 133 0.74 -28.83 -12.39
C LYS A 133 0.14 -27.83 -13.35
N TRP A 134 0.38 -26.55 -13.14
CA TRP A 134 -0.27 -25.51 -13.94
C TRP A 134 0.65 -24.82 -14.95
N GLY A 135 1.97 -25.02 -14.86
CA GLY A 135 2.93 -24.38 -15.77
C GLY A 135 3.00 -22.85 -15.66
N ARG A 136 2.61 -22.31 -14.50
CA ARG A 136 2.50 -20.89 -14.26
C ARG A 136 3.68 -20.31 -13.47
N ALA A 137 4.90 -20.83 -13.66
CA ALA A 137 6.08 -20.39 -12.93
C ALA A 137 7.26 -20.10 -13.86
N TYR A 138 7.91 -18.98 -13.60
CA TYR A 138 9.12 -18.54 -14.26
C TYR A 138 10.27 -18.58 -13.24
N SER A 139 11.35 -19.30 -13.58
CA SER A 139 12.55 -19.26 -12.76
C SER A 139 13.18 -17.87 -12.77
N ARG A 140 13.90 -17.51 -11.71
CA ARG A 140 14.64 -16.26 -11.63
C ARG A 140 15.45 -15.98 -12.92
N ALA A 141 16.19 -16.96 -13.40
CA ALA A 141 16.99 -16.80 -14.62
C ALA A 141 16.14 -16.47 -15.88
N LYS A 142 14.91 -17.00 -15.97
CA LYS A 142 13.99 -16.63 -17.08
C LYS A 142 13.50 -15.20 -16.95
N VAL A 143 13.24 -14.73 -15.73
CA VAL A 143 12.83 -13.34 -15.47
C VAL A 143 14.00 -12.39 -15.77
N GLU A 144 15.20 -12.71 -15.32
CA GLU A 144 16.42 -11.96 -15.64
C GLU A 144 16.68 -11.85 -17.17
N ALA A 145 16.35 -12.92 -17.90
CA ALA A 145 16.47 -12.95 -19.36
C ALA A 145 15.28 -12.26 -20.09
N GLY A 146 14.36 -11.64 -19.37
CA GLY A 146 13.21 -10.92 -19.95
C GLY A 146 12.10 -11.82 -20.50
N ALA A 147 12.10 -13.13 -20.20
CA ALA A 147 11.04 -14.05 -20.65
C ALA A 147 9.71 -13.83 -19.91
N TYR A 148 9.73 -13.12 -18.80
CA TYR A 148 8.57 -12.72 -18.04
C TYR A 148 8.88 -11.43 -17.26
N THR A 149 7.93 -10.52 -17.21
CA THR A 149 7.99 -9.32 -16.37
C THR A 149 7.03 -9.51 -15.20
N PRO A 150 7.53 -9.54 -13.94
CA PRO A 150 6.67 -9.70 -12.77
C PRO A 150 5.58 -8.64 -12.70
N GLN A 151 4.39 -9.06 -12.29
CA GLN A 151 3.21 -8.20 -12.17
C GLN A 151 2.72 -8.17 -10.72
N PRO A 152 2.07 -7.08 -10.27
CA PRO A 152 1.35 -7.10 -9.00
C PRO A 152 0.39 -8.29 -8.94
N GLY A 153 0.32 -8.94 -7.77
CA GLY A 153 -0.49 -10.15 -7.57
C GLY A 153 0.20 -11.46 -7.97
N ASP A 154 1.39 -11.43 -8.56
CA ASP A 154 2.19 -12.67 -8.73
C ASP A 154 2.63 -13.21 -7.38
N ILE A 155 2.85 -14.53 -7.32
CA ILE A 155 3.32 -15.22 -6.10
C ILE A 155 4.81 -15.54 -6.27
N ILE A 156 5.63 -15.03 -5.36
CA ILE A 156 7.09 -15.20 -5.40
C ILE A 156 7.54 -16.20 -4.34
N TYR A 157 8.40 -17.14 -4.75
CA TYR A 157 8.95 -18.18 -3.89
C TYR A 157 10.45 -18.00 -3.73
N PHE A 158 10.90 -18.18 -2.48
CA PHE A 158 12.30 -18.03 -2.08
C PHE A 158 12.85 -19.32 -1.49
N LYS A 159 14.19 -19.45 -1.56
CA LYS A 159 14.94 -20.54 -0.96
C LYS A 159 16.13 -20.00 -0.20
N SER A 160 16.15 -20.22 1.11
CA SER A 160 17.34 -19.98 1.94
C SER A 160 18.43 -21.00 1.62
N PRO A 161 19.72 -20.61 1.67
CA PRO A 161 20.85 -21.55 1.45
C PRO A 161 20.88 -22.72 2.41
N THR A 162 20.29 -22.57 3.59
CA THR A 162 20.31 -23.58 4.66
C THR A 162 19.23 -24.65 4.52
N THR A 163 18.20 -24.42 3.68
CA THR A 163 17.11 -25.37 3.51
C THR A 163 17.42 -26.45 2.48
N LYS A 164 17.01 -27.69 2.76
CA LYS A 164 17.01 -28.80 1.78
C LYS A 164 15.75 -28.81 0.92
N ALA A 165 14.68 -28.13 1.32
CA ALA A 165 13.45 -28.02 0.57
C ALA A 165 13.65 -27.26 -0.76
N THR A 166 12.72 -27.41 -1.68
CA THR A 166 12.73 -26.68 -2.98
C THR A 166 12.51 -25.19 -2.79
N THR A 167 11.76 -24.81 -1.76
CA THR A 167 11.52 -23.44 -1.29
C THR A 167 11.16 -23.48 0.19
N ASN A 168 11.34 -22.37 0.89
CA ASN A 168 11.00 -22.26 2.32
C ASN A 168 10.35 -20.92 2.69
N HIS A 169 10.10 -20.05 1.71
CA HIS A 169 9.39 -18.80 1.93
C HIS A 169 8.60 -18.38 0.69
N VAL A 170 7.54 -17.57 0.90
CA VAL A 170 6.64 -17.12 -0.15
C VAL A 170 6.09 -15.74 0.20
N GLY A 171 5.85 -14.92 -0.84
CA GLY A 171 5.24 -13.59 -0.73
C GLY A 171 4.36 -13.28 -1.94
N ILE A 172 3.71 -12.12 -1.88
CA ILE A 172 2.90 -11.54 -2.94
C ILE A 172 3.67 -10.39 -3.57
N VAL A 173 3.84 -10.40 -4.89
CA VAL A 173 4.46 -9.29 -5.62
C VAL A 173 3.51 -8.10 -5.63
N THR A 174 4.04 -6.93 -5.29
CA THR A 174 3.30 -5.66 -5.31
C THR A 174 3.76 -4.75 -6.45
N GLY A 175 4.88 -5.06 -7.08
CA GLY A 175 5.40 -4.32 -8.22
C GLY A 175 6.76 -4.85 -8.71
N TYR A 176 7.13 -4.41 -9.90
CA TYR A 176 8.45 -4.67 -10.47
C TYR A 176 8.91 -3.45 -11.27
N ARG A 177 10.09 -2.93 -10.95
CA ARG A 177 10.65 -1.77 -11.63
C ARG A 177 12.18 -1.77 -11.54
N ASP A 178 12.84 -1.41 -12.63
CA ASP A 178 14.30 -1.24 -12.71
C ASP A 178 15.09 -2.46 -12.18
N GLY A 179 14.57 -3.66 -12.44
CA GLY A 179 15.17 -4.91 -11.97
C GLY A 179 14.93 -5.21 -10.48
N ILE A 180 14.12 -4.42 -9.79
CA ILE A 180 13.73 -4.63 -8.39
C ILE A 180 12.30 -5.17 -8.34
N VAL A 181 12.11 -6.30 -7.65
CA VAL A 181 10.79 -6.84 -7.32
C VAL A 181 10.41 -6.38 -5.90
N TYR A 182 9.23 -5.83 -5.76
CA TYR A 182 8.62 -5.40 -4.49
C TYR A 182 7.60 -6.43 -4.04
N THR A 183 7.57 -6.72 -2.75
CA THR A 183 6.69 -7.77 -2.20
C THR A 183 6.02 -7.34 -0.90
N VAL A 184 4.94 -8.03 -0.53
CA VAL A 184 4.44 -8.13 0.84
C VAL A 184 4.52 -9.58 1.26
N GLU A 185 5.09 -9.83 2.44
CA GLU A 185 5.41 -11.16 2.95
C GLU A 185 4.94 -11.32 4.39
N GLY A 186 4.26 -12.42 4.67
CA GLY A 186 3.97 -12.86 6.03
C GLY A 186 5.13 -13.67 6.61
N ASN A 187 5.22 -13.75 7.93
CA ASN A 187 6.26 -14.48 8.65
C ASN A 187 7.68 -14.09 8.21
N THR A 188 7.92 -12.81 8.10
CA THR A 188 9.21 -12.26 7.69
C THR A 188 9.72 -11.26 8.73
N SER A 189 10.99 -10.86 8.65
CA SER A 189 11.55 -9.83 9.51
C SER A 189 11.33 -8.42 8.96
N SER A 190 11.20 -7.45 9.85
CA SER A 190 11.18 -6.02 9.50
C SER A 190 12.31 -5.29 10.22
N PRO A 191 12.93 -4.25 9.64
CA PRO A 191 13.91 -3.43 10.33
C PRO A 191 13.42 -2.83 11.65
N ALA A 192 12.11 -2.65 11.80
CA ALA A 192 11.49 -2.13 13.02
C ALA A 192 11.31 -3.20 14.12
N ILE A 193 11.53 -4.49 13.81
CA ILE A 193 11.24 -5.61 14.71
C ILE A 193 12.47 -6.52 14.75
N PHE A 194 13.41 -6.18 15.63
CA PHE A 194 14.68 -6.92 15.78
C PHE A 194 14.61 -8.13 16.72
N SER A 195 13.53 -8.30 17.49
CA SER A 195 13.47 -9.36 18.49
C SER A 195 12.05 -9.89 18.63
N GLY A 196 11.83 -11.06 18.14
CA GLY A 196 10.68 -11.86 18.51
C GLY A 196 9.60 -11.99 17.47
N GLY A 197 9.72 -12.97 16.63
CA GLY A 197 8.67 -13.50 15.81
C GLY A 197 8.52 -12.85 14.42
N GLY A 198 7.66 -13.46 13.63
CA GLY A 198 7.36 -13.04 12.28
C GLY A 198 6.40 -11.88 12.22
N THR A 199 6.53 -11.08 11.17
CA THR A 199 5.62 -9.97 10.86
C THR A 199 5.16 -10.01 9.41
N VAL A 200 4.11 -9.27 9.07
CA VAL A 200 3.82 -8.91 7.68
C VAL A 200 4.62 -7.67 7.32
N ALA A 201 5.50 -7.78 6.34
CA ALA A 201 6.35 -6.66 5.95
C ALA A 201 6.45 -6.48 4.43
N ARG A 202 6.70 -5.23 4.02
CA ARG A 202 7.13 -4.91 2.66
C ARG A 202 8.60 -5.26 2.52
N LYS A 203 8.94 -5.84 1.37
CA LYS A 203 10.32 -6.16 1.00
C LYS A 203 10.60 -5.70 -0.42
N SER A 204 11.88 -5.56 -0.73
CA SER A 204 12.34 -5.35 -2.10
C SER A 204 13.62 -6.12 -2.34
N TYR A 205 13.74 -6.68 -3.55
CA TYR A 205 14.88 -7.50 -3.93
C TYR A 205 15.31 -7.19 -5.36
N PRO A 206 16.61 -7.02 -5.63
CA PRO A 206 17.08 -7.13 -7.01
C PRO A 206 16.64 -8.49 -7.56
N ILE A 207 16.18 -8.54 -8.79
CA ILE A 207 15.78 -9.82 -9.42
C ILE A 207 16.93 -10.81 -9.50
N THR A 208 18.17 -10.33 -9.44
CA THR A 208 19.40 -11.13 -9.36
C THR A 208 19.62 -11.80 -8.00
N ASN A 209 18.79 -11.48 -6.99
CA ASN A 209 18.91 -12.05 -5.64
C ASN A 209 18.80 -13.59 -5.70
N SER A 210 19.83 -14.28 -5.22
CA SER A 210 19.95 -15.76 -5.29
C SER A 210 18.90 -16.50 -4.46
N TYR A 211 18.22 -15.84 -3.53
CA TYR A 211 17.13 -16.45 -2.75
C TYR A 211 15.84 -16.57 -3.55
N ILE A 212 15.62 -15.75 -4.57
CA ILE A 212 14.46 -15.87 -5.46
C ILE A 212 14.65 -17.13 -6.31
N VAL A 213 13.68 -18.05 -6.26
CA VAL A 213 13.72 -19.26 -7.08
C VAL A 213 12.71 -19.22 -8.23
N TYR A 214 11.48 -18.82 -7.95
CA TYR A 214 10.40 -18.71 -8.94
C TYR A 214 9.50 -17.52 -8.67
N ILE A 215 8.99 -16.93 -9.76
CA ILE A 215 7.86 -16.01 -9.76
C ILE A 215 6.75 -16.73 -10.52
N CYS A 216 5.61 -16.90 -9.85
CA CYS A 216 4.45 -17.60 -10.36
C CYS A 216 3.38 -16.60 -10.76
N CYS A 217 2.85 -16.75 -11.98
CA CYS A 217 1.79 -15.93 -12.54
C CYS A 217 0.46 -16.68 -12.43
N PRO A 218 -0.39 -16.43 -11.41
CA PRO A 218 -1.68 -17.08 -11.27
C PRO A 218 -2.59 -16.83 -12.47
N ASP A 219 -3.44 -17.82 -12.81
CA ASP A 219 -4.42 -17.71 -13.89
C ASP A 219 -5.70 -17.06 -13.38
N TYR A 220 -5.66 -15.76 -13.14
CA TYR A 220 -6.79 -15.03 -12.60
C TYR A 220 -8.03 -15.03 -13.49
N GLU A 221 -7.89 -15.26 -14.79
CA GLU A 221 -9.02 -15.37 -15.72
C GLU A 221 -9.85 -16.65 -15.47
N ARG A 222 -9.23 -17.68 -14.87
CA ARG A 222 -9.87 -18.96 -14.58
C ARG A 222 -10.98 -18.89 -13.53
N THR A 223 -11.04 -17.82 -12.73
CA THR A 223 -12.03 -17.69 -11.65
C THR A 223 -13.45 -17.46 -12.14
N GLY A 224 -13.66 -17.25 -13.44
CA GLY A 224 -14.96 -16.79 -13.97
C GLY A 224 -15.31 -15.36 -13.54
N GLN A 225 -14.55 -14.76 -12.64
CA GLN A 225 -14.47 -13.32 -12.50
C GLN A 225 -13.82 -12.84 -13.80
N LYS A 226 -14.56 -12.11 -14.62
CA LYS A 226 -13.97 -11.46 -15.77
C LYS A 226 -12.88 -10.54 -15.23
N VAL A 227 -11.62 -10.98 -15.30
CA VAL A 227 -10.52 -10.05 -15.37
C VAL A 227 -10.93 -9.15 -16.52
N LYS A 228 -11.35 -7.95 -16.21
CA LYS A 228 -11.56 -6.95 -17.23
C LYS A 228 -10.18 -6.84 -17.88
N SER A 229 -10.03 -7.46 -19.04
CA SER A 229 -8.92 -7.18 -19.95
C SER A 229 -9.10 -5.76 -20.47
N GLY A 230 -8.65 -4.86 -19.69
CA GLY A 230 -8.73 -3.44 -19.70
C GLY A 230 -8.57 -3.10 -18.23
N VAL A 231 -7.44 -2.50 -17.88
CA VAL A 231 -7.23 -1.82 -16.61
C VAL A 231 -8.59 -1.25 -16.21
N ALA A 232 -9.19 -1.77 -15.12
CA ALA A 232 -10.39 -1.14 -14.57
C ALA A 232 -9.96 0.28 -14.29
N THR A 233 -10.41 1.21 -15.14
CA THR A 233 -9.98 2.60 -15.04
C THR A 233 -10.45 3.06 -13.68
N ARG A 234 -9.52 3.23 -12.75
CA ARG A 234 -9.82 3.72 -11.41
C ARG A 234 -10.66 4.97 -11.55
N THR A 235 -11.68 5.12 -10.74
CA THR A 235 -12.37 6.41 -10.64
C THR A 235 -11.38 7.48 -10.21
N LEU A 236 -11.66 8.74 -10.51
CA LEU A 236 -10.76 9.83 -10.12
C LEU A 236 -10.47 9.80 -8.59
N ALA A 237 -11.48 9.51 -7.76
CA ALA A 237 -11.32 9.38 -6.31
C ALA A 237 -10.41 8.19 -5.91
N GLN A 238 -10.48 7.07 -6.63
CA GLN A 238 -9.57 5.93 -6.40
C GLN A 238 -8.13 6.25 -6.83
N LYS A 239 -7.97 7.00 -7.92
CA LYS A 239 -6.67 7.50 -8.38
C LYS A 239 -6.08 8.47 -7.36
N GLU A 240 -6.89 9.39 -6.84
CA GLU A 240 -6.47 10.33 -5.80
C GLU A 240 -5.96 9.59 -4.55
N ALA A 241 -6.73 8.63 -4.02
CA ALA A 241 -6.32 7.81 -2.87
C ALA A 241 -5.04 6.99 -3.16
N ALA A 242 -4.87 6.46 -4.37
CA ALA A 242 -3.66 5.75 -4.77
C ALA A 242 -2.44 6.70 -4.87
N VAL A 243 -2.63 7.92 -5.35
CA VAL A 243 -1.58 8.94 -5.40
C VAL A 243 -1.19 9.40 -3.99
N GLU A 244 -2.16 9.59 -3.06
CA GLU A 244 -1.86 9.87 -1.65
C GLU A 244 -0.94 8.79 -1.04
N GLN A 245 -1.27 7.52 -1.28
CA GLN A 245 -0.45 6.39 -0.81
C GLN A 245 0.94 6.38 -1.46
N ALA A 246 1.02 6.69 -2.76
CA ALA A 246 2.29 6.76 -3.48
C ALA A 246 3.19 7.89 -2.93
N VAL A 247 2.63 9.06 -2.65
CA VAL A 247 3.36 10.17 -2.01
C VAL A 247 3.86 9.77 -0.63
N SER A 248 3.01 9.18 0.21
CA SER A 248 3.39 8.66 1.53
C SER A 248 4.54 7.65 1.43
N LEU A 249 4.49 6.73 0.46
CA LEU A 249 5.55 5.76 0.21
C LEU A 249 6.87 6.43 -0.20
N LEU A 250 6.81 7.42 -1.07
CA LEU A 250 8.01 8.13 -1.56
C LEU A 250 8.65 8.98 -0.45
N GLU A 251 7.86 9.62 0.40
CA GLU A 251 8.35 10.47 1.47
C GLU A 251 8.82 9.67 2.70
N SER A 252 7.99 8.79 3.24
CA SER A 252 8.29 8.09 4.48
C SER A 252 8.89 6.70 4.30
N GLY A 253 8.92 6.17 3.06
CA GLY A 253 9.30 4.80 2.77
C GLY A 253 8.22 3.76 3.13
N ASP A 254 7.03 4.20 3.54
CA ASP A 254 5.88 3.37 3.85
C ASP A 254 4.58 4.10 3.45
N VAL A 255 3.61 3.38 2.89
CA VAL A 255 2.27 3.94 2.56
C VAL A 255 1.47 4.37 3.80
N ARG A 256 1.88 3.93 4.98
CA ARG A 256 1.31 4.25 6.29
C ARG A 256 2.37 4.71 7.28
N GLY A 257 3.41 5.39 6.81
CA GLY A 257 4.51 5.89 7.63
C GLY A 257 4.10 7.03 8.59
N TYR A 258 2.91 6.92 9.20
CA TYR A 258 2.36 7.98 10.05
C TYR A 258 3.22 8.25 11.29
N ASP A 259 3.79 7.24 11.91
CA ASP A 259 4.66 7.34 13.08
C ASP A 259 6.16 7.53 12.73
N ARG A 260 6.46 7.69 11.43
CA ARG A 260 7.82 7.85 10.95
C ARG A 260 8.41 9.18 11.44
N ILE A 261 9.58 9.10 12.05
CA ILE A 261 10.39 10.26 12.41
C ILE A 261 11.78 10.00 11.86
N THR A 262 12.29 10.91 11.04
CA THR A 262 13.66 10.88 10.54
C THR A 262 14.42 12.11 11.02
N CYS A 263 15.67 11.86 11.45
CA CYS A 263 16.61 12.93 11.79
C CYS A 263 17.68 12.94 10.71
N HIS A 264 17.75 14.01 9.94
CA HIS A 264 18.82 14.21 8.98
C HIS A 264 20.08 14.72 9.68
N THR A 265 21.25 14.47 9.11
CA THR A 265 22.56 14.88 9.63
C THR A 265 22.71 16.39 9.87
N GLU A 266 21.82 17.20 9.32
CA GLU A 266 21.77 18.65 9.48
C GLU A 266 20.84 19.14 10.61
N GLY A 267 20.37 18.23 11.49
CA GLY A 267 19.49 18.60 12.61
C GLY A 267 18.03 18.89 12.22
N VAL A 268 17.61 18.47 11.03
CA VAL A 268 16.22 18.60 10.60
C VAL A 268 15.44 17.36 11.01
N VAL A 269 14.38 17.55 11.80
CA VAL A 269 13.43 16.49 12.17
C VAL A 269 12.29 16.51 11.16
N ALA A 270 12.08 15.39 10.46
CA ALA A 270 10.97 15.20 9.55
C ALA A 270 9.98 14.17 10.10
N LEU A 271 8.69 14.46 9.98
CA LEU A 271 7.61 13.76 10.68
C LEU A 271 6.57 13.15 9.72
N GLY A 272 6.12 11.97 10.10
CA GLY A 272 4.91 11.35 9.56
C GLY A 272 5.02 10.90 8.11
N SER A 273 3.87 10.64 7.52
CA SER A 273 3.74 10.07 6.18
C SER A 273 4.21 11.00 5.05
N GLY A 274 4.21 12.30 5.25
CA GLY A 274 4.70 13.30 4.29
C GLY A 274 6.06 13.88 4.64
N GLN A 275 6.75 13.35 5.66
CA GLN A 275 8.06 13.80 6.13
C GLN A 275 8.14 15.33 6.28
N TRP A 276 7.09 15.92 6.88
CA TRP A 276 7.02 17.35 7.14
C TRP A 276 8.07 17.79 8.14
N HIS A 277 8.69 18.93 7.91
CA HIS A 277 9.75 19.47 8.74
C HIS A 277 9.52 20.95 9.06
N GLY A 278 10.29 21.50 10.02
CA GLY A 278 10.22 22.90 10.40
C GLY A 278 8.81 23.34 10.80
N GLU A 279 8.33 24.44 10.25
CA GLU A 279 7.00 25.00 10.56
C GLU A 279 5.85 24.06 10.14
N GLN A 280 6.02 23.28 9.08
CA GLN A 280 5.01 22.29 8.67
C GLN A 280 4.88 21.18 9.72
N ALA A 281 5.99 20.67 10.25
CA ALA A 281 5.98 19.68 11.33
C ALA A 281 5.33 20.24 12.61
N ARG A 282 5.65 21.46 12.99
CA ARG A 282 5.05 22.15 14.14
C ARG A 282 3.55 22.34 13.95
N SER A 283 3.14 22.78 12.77
CA SER A 283 1.73 22.96 12.40
C SER A 283 0.98 21.66 12.48
N LEU A 284 1.52 20.56 11.91
CA LEU A 284 0.95 19.23 11.98
C LEU A 284 0.70 18.80 13.44
N VAL A 285 1.70 18.85 14.29
CA VAL A 285 1.57 18.44 15.70
C VAL A 285 0.57 19.31 16.45
N THR A 286 0.53 20.61 16.14
CA THR A 286 -0.46 21.54 16.67
C THR A 286 -1.88 21.17 16.27
N GLN A 287 -2.09 20.80 14.99
CA GLN A 287 -3.39 20.36 14.49
C GLN A 287 -3.82 19.03 15.14
N ILE A 288 -2.90 18.08 15.34
CA ILE A 288 -3.19 16.82 16.05
C ILE A 288 -3.65 17.12 17.48
N ARG A 289 -2.93 18.00 18.20
CA ARG A 289 -3.34 18.43 19.55
C ARG A 289 -4.73 19.05 19.54
N ASN A 290 -5.05 19.88 18.57
CA ASN A 290 -6.34 20.56 18.49
C ASN A 290 -7.48 19.61 18.10
N ALA A 291 -7.19 18.55 17.33
CA ALA A 291 -8.16 17.56 16.89
C ALA A 291 -8.62 16.63 18.03
N ASP A 292 -7.72 16.32 18.97
CA ASP A 292 -8.04 15.59 20.21
C ASP A 292 -7.10 16.03 21.34
N PRO A 293 -7.45 17.11 22.06
CA PRO A 293 -6.61 17.62 23.15
C PRO A 293 -6.43 16.62 24.30
N SER A 294 -7.44 15.77 24.54
CA SER A 294 -7.42 14.82 25.66
C SER A 294 -6.49 13.66 25.37
N ALA A 295 -6.61 13.05 24.19
CA ALA A 295 -5.69 12.00 23.74
C ALA A 295 -4.27 12.51 23.61
N PHE A 296 -4.08 13.73 23.08
CA PHE A 296 -2.76 14.35 23.01
C PHE A 296 -2.14 14.51 24.39
N ALA A 297 -2.87 15.07 25.38
CA ALA A 297 -2.37 15.26 26.72
C ALA A 297 -2.02 13.93 27.42
N ALA A 298 -2.77 12.88 27.17
CA ALA A 298 -2.50 11.54 27.71
C ALA A 298 -1.21 10.92 27.14
N LEU A 299 -0.87 11.25 25.90
CA LEU A 299 0.33 10.78 25.20
C LEU A 299 1.54 11.69 25.43
N ASP A 300 1.34 12.98 25.77
CA ASP A 300 2.43 13.98 25.95
C ASP A 300 3.15 13.83 27.28
N THR A 301 3.80 12.69 27.48
CA THR A 301 4.60 12.37 28.68
C THR A 301 5.98 13.05 28.70
N ALA A 302 6.39 13.67 27.60
CA ALA A 302 7.71 14.27 27.42
C ALA A 302 7.67 15.80 27.26
N GLY A 303 6.51 16.46 27.47
CA GLY A 303 6.35 17.90 27.43
C GLY A 303 6.42 18.51 26.03
N LEU A 304 5.97 17.79 25.00
CA LEU A 304 5.95 18.28 23.62
C LEU A 304 5.09 19.54 23.45
N SER A 305 4.03 19.67 24.25
CA SER A 305 3.19 20.87 24.26
C SER A 305 3.99 22.16 24.46
N GLY A 306 5.04 22.10 25.28
CA GLY A 306 5.95 23.24 25.53
C GLY A 306 6.81 23.60 24.31
N LEU A 307 7.12 22.62 23.46
CA LEU A 307 7.90 22.81 22.24
C LEU A 307 7.09 23.44 21.09
N LEU A 308 5.76 23.37 21.14
CA LEU A 308 4.90 23.91 20.07
C LEU A 308 4.92 25.46 19.99
N ALA A 309 5.43 26.13 21.01
CA ALA A 309 5.64 27.58 20.99
C ALA A 309 7.01 28.00 20.39
N ALA A 310 7.92 27.04 20.19
CA ALA A 310 9.24 27.28 19.65
C ALA A 310 9.27 27.22 18.12
N ASP A 311 10.34 27.75 17.52
CA ASP A 311 10.66 27.52 16.11
C ASP A 311 11.18 26.09 15.94
N TRP A 312 10.58 25.35 15.00
CA TRP A 312 10.96 23.99 14.69
C TRP A 312 11.99 23.88 13.57
N THR A 313 12.45 24.98 13.04
CA THR A 313 13.58 25.01 12.11
C THR A 313 14.86 24.62 12.87
N GLY A 314 15.35 23.40 12.66
CA GLY A 314 16.51 22.86 13.37
C GLY A 314 16.25 22.39 14.80
N ILE A 315 14.99 22.05 15.15
CA ILE A 315 14.66 21.48 16.46
C ILE A 315 15.39 20.15 16.68
N SER A 316 15.88 19.95 17.89
CA SER A 316 16.42 18.67 18.36
C SER A 316 15.48 18.06 19.38
N LEU A 317 15.15 16.78 19.18
CA LEU A 317 14.33 16.00 20.11
C LEU A 317 15.21 14.96 20.83
N ASN A 318 15.04 14.85 22.14
CA ASN A 318 15.62 13.71 22.87
C ASN A 318 14.81 12.44 22.63
N GLN A 319 15.33 11.28 23.12
CA GLN A 319 14.68 9.97 22.89
C GLN A 319 13.26 9.93 23.44
N ALA A 320 13.01 10.42 24.65
CA ALA A 320 11.69 10.44 25.26
C ALA A 320 10.69 11.29 24.47
N GLN A 321 11.13 12.45 23.96
CA GLN A 321 10.32 13.29 23.09
C GLN A 321 10.03 12.64 21.75
N THR A 322 11.02 11.94 21.18
CA THR A 322 10.85 11.20 19.92
C THR A 322 9.85 10.05 20.07
N ASP A 323 9.93 9.27 21.15
CA ASP A 323 9.04 8.15 21.40
C ASP A 323 7.60 8.63 21.70
N CYS A 324 7.47 9.69 22.47
CA CYS A 324 6.20 10.36 22.73
C CYS A 324 5.56 10.90 21.44
N LEU A 325 6.34 11.58 20.60
CA LEU A 325 5.87 12.12 19.32
C LEU A 325 5.48 11.02 18.35
N ARG A 326 6.18 9.87 18.33
CA ARG A 326 5.79 8.70 17.55
C ARG A 326 4.42 8.16 17.96
N GLY A 327 4.15 8.09 19.27
CA GLY A 327 2.85 7.70 19.79
C GLY A 327 1.73 8.67 19.38
N ILE A 328 2.01 9.98 19.42
CA ILE A 328 1.06 11.02 19.00
C ILE A 328 0.76 10.94 17.50
N LEU A 329 1.78 10.80 16.67
CA LEU A 329 1.65 10.68 15.21
C LEU A 329 0.89 9.40 14.81
N GLY A 330 1.12 8.29 15.50
CA GLY A 330 0.45 7.01 15.27
C GLY A 330 -0.95 6.91 15.90
N SER A 331 -1.38 7.88 16.70
CA SER A 331 -2.72 7.90 17.28
C SER A 331 -3.81 8.07 16.21
N GLU A 332 -5.06 7.74 16.53
CA GLU A 332 -6.19 7.90 15.62
C GLU A 332 -6.31 9.36 15.12
N ALA A 333 -6.21 10.33 16.02
CA ALA A 333 -6.19 11.73 15.66
C ALA A 333 -4.97 12.09 14.80
N GLY A 334 -3.78 11.54 15.13
CA GLY A 334 -2.56 11.73 14.39
C GLY A 334 -2.64 11.24 12.94
N VAL A 335 -3.14 10.03 12.74
CA VAL A 335 -3.35 9.44 11.41
C VAL A 335 -4.33 10.27 10.60
N ARG A 336 -5.50 10.57 11.16
CA ARG A 336 -6.55 11.35 10.48
C ARG A 336 -6.05 12.73 10.05
N VAL A 337 -5.38 13.46 10.95
CA VAL A 337 -4.86 14.80 10.64
C VAL A 337 -3.78 14.75 9.56
N GLN A 338 -2.90 13.76 9.57
CA GLN A 338 -1.88 13.60 8.53
C GLN A 338 -2.49 13.34 7.14
N GLN A 339 -3.53 12.50 7.07
CA GLN A 339 -4.25 12.25 5.82
C GLN A 339 -4.89 13.53 5.28
N GLU A 340 -5.53 14.31 6.16
CA GLU A 340 -6.16 15.57 5.78
C GLU A 340 -5.13 16.62 5.34
N TYR A 341 -4.00 16.70 6.05
CA TYR A 341 -2.90 17.61 5.72
C TYR A 341 -2.27 17.30 4.36
N LEU A 342 -2.07 16.01 4.05
CA LEU A 342 -1.57 15.57 2.75
C LEU A 342 -2.55 15.92 1.62
N ARG A 343 -3.87 15.66 1.81
CA ARG A 343 -4.91 16.02 0.84
C ARG A 343 -4.94 17.52 0.58
N GLN A 344 -4.82 18.33 1.63
CA GLN A 344 -4.77 19.78 1.48
C GLN A 344 -3.57 20.21 0.63
N GLN A 345 -2.38 19.68 0.87
CA GLN A 345 -1.19 20.00 0.07
C GLN A 345 -1.35 19.54 -1.39
N MET A 346 -1.91 18.35 -1.62
CA MET A 346 -2.22 17.89 -2.97
C MET A 346 -3.21 18.83 -3.66
N ALA A 347 -4.26 19.27 -2.97
CA ALA A 347 -5.23 20.21 -3.51
C ALA A 347 -4.61 21.57 -3.88
N GLU A 348 -3.67 22.06 -3.07
CA GLU A 348 -2.90 23.28 -3.38
C GLU A 348 -2.07 23.12 -4.66
N GLY A 349 -1.43 21.96 -4.83
CA GLY A 349 -0.70 21.63 -6.06
C GLY A 349 -1.59 21.50 -7.28
N GLN A 350 -2.79 20.93 -7.14
CA GLN A 350 -3.79 20.83 -8.19
C GLN A 350 -4.33 22.21 -8.58
N ALA A 351 -4.63 23.07 -7.60
CA ALA A 351 -5.06 24.44 -7.84
C ALA A 351 -3.98 25.27 -8.55
N LEU A 352 -2.72 25.10 -8.15
CA LEU A 352 -1.60 25.73 -8.85
C LEU A 352 -1.51 25.25 -10.30
N ALA A 353 -1.64 23.96 -10.55
CA ALA A 353 -1.63 23.38 -11.89
C ALA A 353 -2.76 23.96 -12.76
N GLU A 354 -3.96 24.12 -12.20
CA GLU A 354 -5.10 24.71 -12.87
C GLU A 354 -4.83 26.17 -13.26
N THR A 355 -4.23 26.97 -12.37
CA THR A 355 -3.83 28.35 -12.70
C THR A 355 -2.77 28.42 -13.79
N LEU A 356 -2.01 27.34 -13.99
CA LEU A 356 -1.00 27.20 -15.04
C LEU A 356 -1.53 26.53 -16.32
N GLY A 357 -2.86 26.31 -16.41
CA GLY A 357 -3.55 25.83 -17.60
C GLY A 357 -3.64 24.32 -17.74
N VAL A 358 -3.32 23.53 -16.69
CA VAL A 358 -3.53 22.06 -16.70
C VAL A 358 -5.01 21.75 -16.53
N MET A 359 -5.62 21.07 -17.49
CA MET A 359 -7.05 20.77 -17.49
C MET A 359 -7.38 19.31 -17.20
N GLU A 360 -6.52 18.37 -17.59
CA GLU A 360 -6.73 16.94 -17.38
C GLU A 360 -6.72 16.59 -15.88
N PRO A 361 -7.75 15.90 -15.35
CA PRO A 361 -7.83 15.58 -13.92
C PRO A 361 -6.63 14.78 -13.38
N GLU A 362 -6.19 13.76 -14.09
CA GLU A 362 -5.03 12.94 -13.72
C GLU A 362 -3.72 13.75 -13.78
N ALA A 363 -3.60 14.68 -14.70
CA ALA A 363 -2.46 15.59 -14.75
C ALA A 363 -2.44 16.54 -13.54
N LYS A 364 -3.61 17.02 -13.10
CA LYS A 364 -3.73 17.80 -11.85
C LYS A 364 -3.32 16.96 -10.64
N LEU A 365 -3.75 15.69 -10.54
CA LEU A 365 -3.32 14.79 -9.46
C LEU A 365 -1.80 14.57 -9.44
N ALA A 366 -1.18 14.38 -10.63
CA ALA A 366 0.29 14.29 -10.73
C ALA A 366 0.98 15.57 -10.25
N CYS A 367 0.42 16.75 -10.55
CA CYS A 367 0.93 18.02 -10.04
C CYS A 367 0.73 18.17 -8.52
N GLY A 368 -0.39 17.66 -7.98
CA GLY A 368 -0.62 17.60 -6.55
C GLY A 368 0.45 16.77 -5.83
N ALA A 369 0.75 15.58 -6.36
CA ALA A 369 1.83 14.75 -5.86
C ALA A 369 3.20 15.47 -5.94
N LEU A 370 3.52 16.06 -7.09
CA LEU A 370 4.76 16.81 -7.27
C LEU A 370 4.88 18.01 -6.32
N TYR A 371 3.75 18.63 -6.00
CA TYR A 371 3.73 19.72 -5.02
C TYR A 371 4.12 19.22 -3.62
N CYS A 372 3.61 18.07 -3.20
CA CYS A 372 4.01 17.46 -1.93
C CYS A 372 5.51 17.13 -1.90
N LEU A 373 6.04 16.56 -3.00
CA LEU A 373 7.43 16.10 -3.10
C LEU A 373 8.44 17.25 -3.31
N GLY A 374 8.08 18.36 -3.90
CA GLY A 374 9.03 19.40 -4.31
C GLY A 374 8.50 20.83 -4.30
N GLY A 375 7.28 21.04 -3.81
CA GLY A 375 6.67 22.36 -3.66
C GLY A 375 6.34 23.09 -4.97
N THR A 376 5.98 24.34 -4.83
CA THR A 376 5.61 25.24 -5.95
C THR A 376 6.68 25.31 -7.05
N VAL A 377 7.95 25.29 -6.67
CA VAL A 377 9.06 25.40 -7.63
C VAL A 377 9.13 24.18 -8.53
N ALA A 378 8.95 22.99 -7.96
CA ALA A 378 8.96 21.74 -8.74
C ALA A 378 7.80 21.71 -9.73
N VAL A 379 6.58 22.05 -9.31
CA VAL A 379 5.40 22.12 -10.19
C VAL A 379 5.62 23.10 -11.35
N ARG A 380 6.05 24.34 -11.05
CA ARG A 380 6.33 25.34 -12.09
C ARG A 380 7.43 24.90 -13.05
N ARG A 381 8.48 24.23 -12.56
CA ARG A 381 9.56 23.70 -13.38
C ARG A 381 9.09 22.56 -14.29
N ALA A 382 8.25 21.66 -13.78
CA ALA A 382 7.73 20.53 -14.55
C ALA A 382 6.79 20.98 -15.67
N LEU A 383 5.95 21.98 -15.40
CA LEU A 383 4.99 22.51 -16.37
C LEU A 383 5.66 23.44 -17.40
N GLY A 384 6.69 24.20 -17.00
CA GLY A 384 7.38 25.16 -17.87
C GLY A 384 6.39 26.13 -18.53
N ASN A 385 6.64 26.43 -19.83
CA ASN A 385 5.75 27.28 -20.64
C ASN A 385 4.78 26.45 -21.52
N ARG A 386 4.55 25.16 -21.19
CA ARG A 386 3.89 24.23 -22.12
C ARG A 386 2.38 24.22 -22.12
N GLY A 387 1.70 24.91 -21.18
CA GLY A 387 0.25 25.09 -21.23
C GLY A 387 -0.60 23.81 -21.20
N ALA A 388 -1.79 23.88 -21.82
CA ALA A 388 -2.90 22.93 -21.68
C ALA A 388 -2.70 21.51 -22.28
N GLU A 389 -1.57 21.19 -22.88
CA GLU A 389 -1.34 19.91 -23.58
C GLU A 389 -0.62 18.86 -22.71
N LEU A 390 -0.44 19.10 -21.40
CA LEU A 390 0.29 18.22 -20.53
C LEU A 390 -0.60 17.13 -19.95
N SER A 391 -0.46 15.90 -20.46
CA SER A 391 -1.06 14.71 -19.85
C SER A 391 -0.30 14.27 -18.58
N SER A 392 -0.97 13.50 -17.73
CA SER A 392 -0.36 12.87 -16.55
C SER A 392 0.94 12.11 -16.88
N LYS A 393 0.97 11.40 -18.01
CA LYS A 393 2.16 10.69 -18.50
C LYS A 393 3.35 11.62 -18.76
N VAL A 394 3.12 12.79 -19.36
CA VAL A 394 4.18 13.77 -19.66
C VAL A 394 4.70 14.39 -18.37
N ILE A 395 3.79 14.72 -17.43
CA ILE A 395 4.17 15.29 -16.12
C ILE A 395 4.99 14.28 -15.32
N CYS A 396 4.52 13.04 -15.21
CA CYS A 396 5.25 11.99 -14.48
C CYS A 396 6.61 11.68 -15.13
N GLY A 397 6.72 11.63 -16.46
CA GLY A 397 8.00 11.50 -17.14
C GLY A 397 8.96 12.68 -16.88
N THR A 398 8.42 13.89 -16.72
CA THR A 398 9.21 15.06 -16.32
C THR A 398 9.62 14.96 -14.84
N MET A 399 8.74 14.47 -13.95
CA MET A 399 9.06 14.18 -12.55
C MET A 399 10.26 13.23 -12.45
N ASP A 400 10.29 12.14 -13.23
CA ASP A 400 11.42 11.20 -13.25
C ASP A 400 12.73 11.88 -13.66
N THR A 401 12.71 12.76 -14.67
CA THR A 401 13.91 13.52 -15.08
C THR A 401 14.37 14.53 -14.03
N MET A 402 13.48 14.95 -13.15
CA MET A 402 13.76 15.84 -12.02
C MET A 402 14.13 15.08 -10.73
N GLY A 403 14.09 13.74 -10.73
CA GLY A 403 14.42 12.92 -9.58
C GLY A 403 13.26 12.64 -8.61
N TYR A 404 12.00 12.85 -9.02
CA TYR A 404 10.80 12.70 -8.16
C TYR A 404 10.03 11.38 -8.37
N ALA A 405 10.62 10.36 -8.94
CA ALA A 405 9.99 9.04 -9.13
C ALA A 405 8.56 9.12 -9.71
N GLY A 406 8.38 9.87 -10.78
CA GLY A 406 7.09 10.09 -11.46
C GLY A 406 6.44 8.81 -11.95
N SER A 407 7.23 7.77 -12.27
CA SER A 407 6.73 6.44 -12.62
C SER A 407 5.86 5.82 -11.52
N VAL A 408 6.16 6.04 -10.22
CA VAL A 408 5.33 5.57 -9.10
C VAL A 408 3.98 6.29 -9.08
N ILE A 409 3.99 7.58 -9.37
CA ILE A 409 2.75 8.38 -9.46
C ILE A 409 1.93 7.98 -10.68
N LEU A 410 2.59 7.70 -11.82
CA LEU A 410 1.90 7.25 -13.02
C LEU A 410 1.19 5.90 -12.81
N ASP A 411 1.83 4.96 -12.11
CA ASP A 411 1.24 3.67 -11.74
C ASP A 411 0.02 3.85 -10.83
N ALA A 412 0.06 4.82 -9.91
CA ALA A 412 -1.07 5.15 -9.05
C ALA A 412 -2.25 5.77 -9.84
N LEU A 413 -1.97 6.43 -10.96
CA LEU A 413 -2.96 7.04 -11.85
C LEU A 413 -3.54 6.05 -12.89
N SER A 414 -2.93 4.89 -13.06
CA SER A 414 -3.41 3.82 -13.95
C SER A 414 -4.55 3.05 -13.31
#